data_c21fb2ccd881be13caf0b92892e33716
#
_entry.id   c21fb2ccd881be13caf0b92892e33716
#
_cell.length_a   1.000
_cell.length_b   1.000
_cell.length_c   1.000
_cell.angle_alpha   90.00
_cell.angle_beta   90.00
_cell.angle_gamma   90.00
#
_symmetry.space_group_name_H-M   'P 1'
#
loop_
_entity.id
_entity.type
_entity.pdbx_description
1 polymer ?
#
loop_
_entity_poly.entity_id
_entity_poly.type
_entity_poly.pdbx_seq_one_letter_code
_entity_poly.pdbx_strand_id
1 'polypeptide(L)'
;MKKQALLLIDHGSTRDDANDLLPKVARMVRDMSDFEIVCYAHMELAEPTIQQGLDTCVAAGATEVIVHPYFLSPGRHSVSDIPRMVAEAAAKYAGVSYRLTEPLGLDPKMGELILKRVRESLG
;
A
#
# COMPACT_ATOMS: atom_id res chain seq x y z
N MET A 1 3.50 -23.91 -1.85
CA MET A 1 3.25 -23.19 -0.59
C MET A 1 2.83 -21.74 -0.87
N LYS A 2 1.86 -21.27 -0.11
CA LYS A 2 1.39 -19.90 -0.25
C LYS A 2 2.37 -18.94 0.42
N LYS A 3 2.88 -17.97 -0.33
CA LYS A 3 3.74 -16.92 0.22
C LYS A 3 3.07 -15.59 0.01
N GLN A 4 2.76 -14.93 1.11
CA GLN A 4 2.02 -13.67 1.10
C GLN A 4 2.95 -12.48 1.07
N ALA A 5 2.57 -11.45 0.30
CA ALA A 5 3.21 -10.15 0.29
C ALA A 5 2.16 -9.09 0.57
N LEU A 6 2.61 -7.97 1.11
CA LEU A 6 1.78 -6.79 1.30
C LEU A 6 2.26 -5.71 0.33
N LEU A 7 1.35 -5.12 -0.41
CA LEU A 7 1.63 -4.03 -1.33
C LEU A 7 0.80 -2.81 -0.91
N LEU A 8 1.49 -1.77 -0.48
CA LEU A 8 0.86 -0.50 -0.10
C LEU A 8 0.83 0.41 -1.31
N ILE A 9 -0.32 1.01 -1.59
CA ILE A 9 -0.48 1.90 -2.74
C ILE A 9 -1.05 3.23 -2.28
N ASP A 10 -0.35 4.33 -2.58
CA ASP A 10 -0.89 5.67 -2.38
C ASP A 10 -1.20 6.32 -3.73
N HIS A 11 -1.68 7.55 -3.69
CA HIS A 11 -2.05 8.28 -4.89
C HIS A 11 -0.83 8.60 -5.76
N GLY A 12 0.28 8.97 -5.14
CA GLY A 12 1.45 9.48 -5.84
C GLY A 12 1.42 10.99 -5.98
N SER A 13 2.58 11.58 -6.14
CA SER A 13 2.78 13.03 -6.23
C SER A 13 3.92 13.34 -7.18
N THR A 14 3.94 14.56 -7.71
CA THR A 14 5.10 15.07 -8.45
C THR A 14 6.23 15.51 -7.49
N ARG A 15 5.96 15.54 -6.19
CA ARG A 15 6.94 15.95 -5.18
C ARG A 15 7.61 14.73 -4.58
N ASP A 16 8.94 14.69 -4.63
CA ASP A 16 9.72 13.57 -4.10
C ASP A 16 9.53 13.41 -2.60
N ASP A 17 9.49 14.52 -1.85
CA ASP A 17 9.31 14.45 -0.40
C ASP A 17 7.96 13.84 0.00
N ALA A 18 6.91 14.08 -0.78
CA ALA A 18 5.62 13.45 -0.56
C ALA A 18 5.66 11.94 -0.85
N ASN A 19 6.38 11.55 -1.90
CA ASN A 19 6.49 10.14 -2.27
C ASN A 19 7.38 9.34 -1.31
N ASP A 20 8.30 10.00 -0.62
CA ASP A 20 9.26 9.34 0.28
C ASP A 20 8.61 8.80 1.55
N LEU A 21 7.41 9.24 1.89
CA LEU A 21 6.72 8.76 3.08
C LEU A 21 6.34 7.28 2.96
N LEU A 22 5.84 6.88 1.80
CA LEU A 22 5.30 5.54 1.62
C LEU A 22 6.33 4.42 1.83
N PRO A 23 7.57 4.51 1.29
CA PRO A 23 8.57 3.50 1.60
C PRO A 23 8.91 3.41 3.09
N LYS A 24 8.83 4.52 3.81
CA LYS A 24 9.05 4.53 5.27
C LYS A 24 7.90 3.82 5.99
N VAL A 25 6.67 4.04 5.55
CA VAL A 25 5.50 3.34 6.09
C VAL A 25 5.62 1.85 5.80
N ALA A 26 6.02 1.48 4.60
CA ALA A 26 6.20 0.07 4.23
C ALA A 26 7.23 -0.62 5.13
N ARG A 27 8.35 0.04 5.40
CA ARG A 27 9.39 -0.49 6.28
C ARG A 27 8.87 -0.65 7.71
N MET A 28 8.15 0.36 8.20
CA MET A 28 7.56 0.31 9.54
C MET A 28 6.59 -0.86 9.67
N VAL A 29 5.71 -1.04 8.69
CA VAL A 29 4.73 -2.13 8.70
C VAL A 29 5.42 -3.49 8.65
N ARG A 30 6.48 -3.62 7.84
CA ARG A 30 7.25 -4.85 7.78
C ARG A 30 7.84 -5.18 9.15
N ASP A 31 8.40 -4.17 9.83
CA ASP A 31 9.02 -4.37 11.16
C ASP A 31 7.99 -4.71 12.24
N MET A 32 6.73 -4.29 12.07
CA MET A 32 5.65 -4.54 13.02
C MET A 32 4.87 -5.82 12.73
N SER A 33 5.18 -6.54 11.66
CA SER A 33 4.38 -7.67 11.21
C SER A 33 5.26 -8.88 10.90
N ASP A 34 4.60 -9.99 10.56
CA ASP A 34 5.29 -11.21 10.12
C ASP A 34 5.46 -11.26 8.60
N PHE A 35 5.06 -10.22 7.89
CA PHE A 35 5.28 -10.17 6.44
C PHE A 35 6.75 -10.01 6.12
N GLU A 36 7.31 -10.95 5.34
CA GLU A 36 8.68 -10.84 4.85
C GLU A 36 8.77 -9.93 3.64
N ILE A 37 7.68 -9.85 2.87
CA ILE A 37 7.62 -9.06 1.64
C ILE A 37 6.61 -7.94 1.85
N VAL A 38 7.10 -6.71 1.97
CA VAL A 38 6.27 -5.51 2.04
C VAL A 38 6.81 -4.53 1.02
N CYS A 39 6.02 -4.25 0.01
CA CYS A 39 6.39 -3.37 -1.10
C CYS A 39 5.44 -2.18 -1.14
N TYR A 40 5.77 -1.21 -1.97
CA TYR A 40 4.94 -0.03 -2.15
C TYR A 40 4.86 0.34 -3.62
N ALA A 41 3.84 1.11 -3.96
CA ALA A 41 3.64 1.63 -5.30
C ALA A 41 2.83 2.91 -5.23
N HIS A 42 2.93 3.72 -6.28
CA HIS A 42 2.13 4.92 -6.44
C HIS A 42 1.16 4.70 -7.59
N MET A 43 -0.09 5.12 -7.40
CA MET A 43 -1.11 4.95 -8.42
C MET A 43 -0.75 5.69 -9.69
N GLU A 44 -0.20 6.91 -9.55
CA GLU A 44 0.23 7.72 -10.69
C GLU A 44 1.32 8.71 -10.25
N LEU A 45 1.90 9.44 -11.20
CA LEU A 45 2.80 10.57 -11.01
C LEU A 45 4.21 10.22 -10.51
N ALA A 46 4.45 9.01 -10.07
CA ALA A 46 5.76 8.60 -9.55
C ALA A 46 5.95 7.09 -9.68
N GLU A 47 7.20 6.68 -9.69
CA GLU A 47 7.57 5.27 -9.62
C GLU A 47 7.94 4.89 -8.19
N PRO A 48 7.79 3.62 -7.78
CA PRO A 48 7.29 2.53 -8.60
C PRO A 48 5.78 2.64 -8.88
N THR A 49 5.41 2.25 -10.09
CA THR A 49 4.00 2.14 -10.49
C THR A 49 3.38 0.90 -9.83
N ILE A 50 2.06 0.75 -9.94
CA ILE A 50 1.37 -0.44 -9.43
C ILE A 50 1.94 -1.71 -10.09
N GLN A 51 2.16 -1.68 -11.41
CA GLN A 51 2.75 -2.83 -12.09
C GLN A 51 4.13 -3.15 -11.54
N GLN A 52 4.98 -2.15 -11.38
CA GLN A 52 6.33 -2.34 -10.85
C GLN A 52 6.31 -2.88 -9.42
N GLY A 53 5.41 -2.36 -8.58
CA GLY A 53 5.28 -2.83 -7.20
C GLY A 53 4.84 -4.28 -7.14
N LEU A 54 3.88 -4.65 -7.97
CA LEU A 54 3.44 -6.05 -8.05
C LEU A 54 4.56 -6.95 -8.58
N ASP A 55 5.28 -6.50 -9.61
CA ASP A 55 6.42 -7.23 -10.16
C ASP A 55 7.46 -7.50 -9.07
N THR A 56 7.74 -6.53 -8.22
CA THR A 56 8.68 -6.68 -7.11
C THR A 56 8.21 -7.75 -6.12
N CYS A 57 6.92 -7.75 -5.77
CA CYS A 57 6.35 -8.75 -4.89
C CYS A 57 6.51 -10.16 -5.47
N VAL A 58 6.21 -10.31 -6.76
CA VAL A 58 6.30 -11.60 -7.44
C VAL A 58 7.74 -12.07 -7.55
N ALA A 59 8.66 -11.16 -7.88
CA ALA A 59 10.08 -11.47 -7.98
C ALA A 59 10.65 -11.94 -6.63
N ALA A 60 10.09 -11.44 -5.52
CA ALA A 60 10.49 -11.87 -4.17
C ALA A 60 9.87 -13.22 -3.77
N GLY A 61 9.00 -13.79 -4.61
CA GLY A 61 8.44 -15.12 -4.38
C GLY A 61 6.98 -15.14 -3.95
N ALA A 62 6.28 -13.99 -3.97
CA ALA A 62 4.89 -13.93 -3.55
C ALA A 62 3.98 -14.73 -4.49
N THR A 63 3.07 -15.50 -3.90
CA THR A 63 2.00 -16.18 -4.62
C THR A 63 0.64 -15.57 -4.32
N GLU A 64 0.53 -14.80 -3.25
CA GLU A 64 -0.65 -14.03 -2.91
C GLU A 64 -0.22 -12.64 -2.48
N VAL A 65 -0.80 -11.61 -3.10
CA VAL A 65 -0.49 -10.21 -2.78
C VAL A 65 -1.71 -9.60 -2.13
N ILE A 66 -1.53 -9.09 -0.91
CA ILE A 66 -2.56 -8.33 -0.21
C ILE A 66 -2.28 -6.87 -0.50
N VAL A 67 -3.23 -6.20 -1.15
CA VAL A 67 -3.09 -4.82 -1.57
C VAL A 67 -3.85 -3.92 -0.62
N HIS A 68 -3.15 -2.95 -0.04
CA HIS A 68 -3.77 -1.97 0.86
C HIS A 68 -3.72 -0.58 0.24
N PRO A 69 -4.87 0.02 -0.07
CA PRO A 69 -4.93 1.41 -0.52
C PRO A 69 -4.63 2.33 0.65
N TYR A 70 -3.50 3.02 0.62
CA TYR A 70 -3.06 3.91 1.70
C TYR A 70 -3.73 5.27 1.53
N PHE A 71 -5.03 5.32 1.85
CA PHE A 71 -5.86 6.52 1.78
C PHE A 71 -6.66 6.67 3.05
N LEU A 72 -6.96 7.90 3.43
CA LEU A 72 -7.75 8.17 4.62
C LEU A 72 -9.20 7.75 4.44
N SER A 73 -9.76 7.95 3.26
CA SER A 73 -11.16 7.63 3.01
C SER A 73 -11.33 6.91 1.68
N PRO A 74 -12.39 6.11 1.52
CA PRO A 74 -12.74 5.55 0.22
C PRO A 74 -13.15 6.69 -0.71
N GLY A 75 -12.56 6.71 -1.89
CA GLY A 75 -12.87 7.67 -2.93
C GLY A 75 -12.88 6.97 -4.28
N ARG A 76 -13.03 7.75 -5.35
CA ARG A 76 -13.08 7.17 -6.69
C ARG A 76 -11.85 6.30 -6.97
N HIS A 77 -10.67 6.78 -6.60
CA HIS A 77 -9.42 6.07 -6.86
C HIS A 77 -9.35 4.74 -6.12
N SER A 78 -9.70 4.73 -4.83
CA SER A 78 -9.64 3.49 -4.06
C SER A 78 -10.79 2.54 -4.38
N VAL A 79 -11.94 3.07 -4.83
CA VAL A 79 -13.13 2.24 -5.08
C VAL A 79 -13.11 1.62 -6.47
N SER A 80 -12.60 2.30 -7.48
CA SER A 80 -12.67 1.81 -8.86
C SER A 80 -11.32 1.72 -9.57
N ASP A 81 -10.44 2.71 -9.41
CA ASP A 81 -9.21 2.76 -10.18
C ASP A 81 -8.17 1.75 -9.70
N ILE A 82 -7.94 1.67 -8.38
CA ILE A 82 -6.95 0.74 -7.84
C ILE A 82 -7.35 -0.72 -8.10
N PRO A 83 -8.59 -1.15 -7.84
CA PRO A 83 -8.97 -2.53 -8.18
C PRO A 83 -8.74 -2.86 -9.65
N ARG A 84 -9.08 -1.94 -10.55
CA ARG A 84 -8.87 -2.15 -11.98
C ARG A 84 -7.39 -2.27 -12.33
N MET A 85 -6.57 -1.36 -11.82
CA MET A 85 -5.14 -1.35 -12.10
C MET A 85 -4.44 -2.58 -11.53
N VAL A 86 -4.85 -3.03 -10.35
CA VAL A 86 -4.29 -4.24 -9.74
C VAL A 86 -4.70 -5.47 -10.54
N ALA A 87 -5.95 -5.55 -10.98
CA ALA A 87 -6.41 -6.67 -11.80
C ALA A 87 -5.62 -6.76 -13.10
N GLU A 88 -5.38 -5.62 -13.76
CA GLU A 88 -4.59 -5.57 -14.99
C GLU A 88 -3.15 -6.02 -14.75
N ALA A 89 -2.55 -5.59 -13.65
CA ALA A 89 -1.18 -5.94 -13.31
C ALA A 89 -1.07 -7.44 -12.98
N ALA A 90 -2.00 -7.96 -12.19
CA ALA A 90 -1.99 -9.35 -11.77
C ALA A 90 -2.29 -10.33 -12.92
N ALA A 91 -2.98 -9.87 -13.96
CA ALA A 91 -3.30 -10.71 -15.12
C ALA A 91 -2.05 -11.24 -15.82
N LYS A 92 -0.91 -10.62 -15.62
CA LYS A 92 0.37 -11.07 -16.22
C LYS A 92 0.97 -12.28 -15.50
N TYR A 93 0.43 -12.66 -14.34
CA TYR A 93 0.98 -13.72 -13.51
C TYR A 93 -0.08 -14.77 -13.19
N ALA A 94 -0.07 -15.86 -13.93
CA ALA A 94 -1.10 -16.90 -13.82
C ALA A 94 -1.16 -17.56 -12.45
N GLY A 95 -0.02 -17.66 -11.75
CA GLY A 95 0.04 -18.34 -10.46
C GLY A 95 -0.11 -17.46 -9.25
N VAL A 96 -0.47 -16.19 -9.45
CA VAL A 96 -0.53 -15.19 -8.37
C VAL A 96 -1.97 -14.74 -8.14
N SER A 97 -2.43 -14.86 -6.90
CA SER A 97 -3.72 -14.30 -6.48
C SER A 97 -3.50 -12.98 -5.76
N TYR A 98 -4.56 -12.19 -5.65
CA TYR A 98 -4.51 -10.94 -4.89
C TYR A 98 -5.82 -10.70 -4.18
N ARG A 99 -5.78 -9.88 -3.16
CA ARG A 99 -6.97 -9.35 -2.48
C ARG A 99 -6.72 -7.92 -2.09
N LEU A 100 -7.80 -7.16 -1.98
CA LEU A 100 -7.76 -5.75 -1.62
C LEU A 100 -8.35 -5.57 -0.23
N THR A 101 -7.70 -4.72 0.57
CA THR A 101 -8.26 -4.32 1.86
C THR A 101 -9.04 -3.02 1.70
N GLU A 102 -9.80 -2.68 2.72
CA GLU A 102 -10.36 -1.34 2.82
C GLU A 102 -9.24 -0.33 3.06
N PRO A 103 -9.42 0.96 2.70
CA PRO A 103 -8.47 2.01 3.07
C PRO A 103 -8.46 2.21 4.60
N LEU A 104 -7.66 3.15 5.08
CA LEU A 104 -7.50 3.39 6.52
C LEU A 104 -8.84 3.73 7.20
N GLY A 105 -9.58 4.65 6.65
CA GLY A 105 -10.96 4.91 7.07
C GLY A 105 -11.11 5.33 8.52
N LEU A 106 -12.27 4.99 9.08
CA LEU A 106 -12.63 5.33 10.45
C LEU A 106 -12.20 4.20 11.39
N ASP A 107 -11.24 4.49 12.24
CA ASP A 107 -10.69 3.53 13.20
C ASP A 107 -10.20 4.27 14.43
N PRO A 108 -10.42 3.74 15.64
CA PRO A 108 -9.93 4.39 16.87
C PRO A 108 -8.43 4.67 16.85
N LYS A 109 -7.64 3.88 16.14
CA LYS A 109 -6.20 4.12 16.03
C LYS A 109 -5.88 5.42 15.32
N MET A 110 -6.71 5.82 14.37
CA MET A 110 -6.55 7.14 13.73
C MET A 110 -6.83 8.26 14.72
N GLY A 111 -7.83 8.09 15.59
CA GLY A 111 -8.10 9.03 16.66
C GLY A 111 -6.93 9.13 17.63
N GLU A 112 -6.36 8.00 18.00
CA GLU A 112 -5.18 7.95 18.87
C GLU A 112 -4.00 8.71 18.25
N LEU A 113 -3.79 8.55 16.96
CA LEU A 113 -2.70 9.26 16.26
C LEU A 113 -2.95 10.76 16.24
N ILE A 114 -4.18 11.19 15.97
CA ILE A 114 -4.54 12.61 15.98
C ILE A 114 -4.25 13.21 17.35
N LEU A 115 -4.68 12.52 18.41
CA LEU A 115 -4.47 13.01 19.78
C LEU A 115 -2.99 13.02 20.15
N LYS A 116 -2.20 12.09 19.65
CA LYS A 116 -0.76 12.10 19.85
C LYS A 116 -0.15 13.37 19.25
N ARG A 117 -0.55 13.75 18.02
CA ARG A 117 -0.06 14.97 17.38
C ARG A 117 -0.44 16.20 18.16
N VAL A 118 -1.68 16.22 18.69
CA VAL A 118 -2.15 17.33 19.52
C VAL A 118 -1.25 17.46 20.77
N ARG A 119 -1.00 16.35 21.47
CA ARG A 119 -0.14 16.36 22.66
C ARG A 119 1.27 16.86 22.36
N GLU A 120 1.83 16.44 21.22
CA GLU A 120 3.15 16.90 20.79
C GLU A 120 3.19 18.41 20.59
N SER A 121 2.10 19.00 20.12
CA SER A 121 2.02 20.46 19.91
C SER A 121 1.90 21.24 21.22
N LEU A 122 1.36 20.63 22.25
CA LEU A 122 1.14 21.28 23.55
C LEU A 122 2.35 21.16 24.50
N GLY A 123 3.21 20.25 24.22
CA GLY A 123 4.32 19.95 25.07
C GLY A 123 5.63 20.42 24.65
#